data_6895bdea0b1b639759248abb24cf0280
#
_entry.id   6895bdea0b1b639759248abb24cf0280
#
_cell.length_a   1.000
_cell.length_b   1.000
_cell.length_c   1.000
_cell.angle_alpha   90.00
_cell.angle_beta   90.00
_cell.angle_gamma   90.00
#
_symmetry.space_group_name_H-M   'P 1'
#
loop_
_entity.id
_entity.type
_entity.pdbx_description
1 polymer ?
#
loop_
_entity_poly.entity_id
_entity_poly.type
_entity_poly.pdbx_seq_one_letter_code
_entity_poly.pdbx_strand_id
1 'polypeptide(L)'
;MIKQLMALAGAASFALLSPVQARVERETGDLLRLVSSYGVEVNDNSNECDGAMGRFTLRPSLSIHICYDTKEPTANDHDTARHEVWHYLQWCKNPTHVGLLPLHKDRDAYIRFVQSALSDDAIERIDSYYPEHIRAVEYEAFAAANALTAKQLMSMVREHCTPV
;
A
#
# COMPACT_ATOMS: atom_id res chain seq x y z
N MET A 1 46.04 37.45 -23.33
CA MET A 1 45.67 36.31 -22.47
C MET A 1 44.16 36.23 -22.42
N ILE A 2 43.55 35.37 -23.24
CA ILE A 2 42.08 35.18 -23.35
C ILE A 2 41.74 33.96 -22.52
N LYS A 3 41.03 34.15 -21.41
CA LYS A 3 40.47 33.06 -20.60
C LYS A 3 39.20 32.51 -21.23
N GLN A 4 39.27 31.30 -21.79
CA GLN A 4 38.10 30.56 -22.22
C GLN A 4 37.34 30.07 -20.97
N LEU A 5 36.11 30.55 -20.82
CA LEU A 5 35.09 29.94 -19.93
C LEU A 5 34.51 28.70 -20.62
N MET A 6 34.82 27.51 -20.16
CA MET A 6 34.09 26.30 -20.53
C MET A 6 32.80 26.25 -19.72
N ALA A 7 31.68 26.45 -20.39
CA ALA A 7 30.37 26.19 -19.84
C ALA A 7 30.13 24.67 -19.84
N LEU A 8 30.15 24.04 -18.69
CA LEU A 8 29.69 22.66 -18.48
C LEU A 8 28.15 22.65 -18.55
N ALA A 9 27.62 22.31 -19.72
CA ALA A 9 26.21 21.96 -19.84
C ALA A 9 25.98 20.60 -19.16
N GLY A 10 25.50 20.62 -17.94
CA GLY A 10 25.00 19.42 -17.25
C GLY A 10 23.73 18.94 -17.93
N ALA A 11 23.82 17.89 -18.72
CA ALA A 11 22.65 17.19 -19.23
C ALA A 11 21.96 16.48 -18.05
N ALA A 12 20.85 17.03 -17.59
CA ALA A 12 19.97 16.33 -16.65
C ALA A 12 19.36 15.13 -17.40
N SER A 13 19.85 13.95 -17.13
CA SER A 13 19.27 12.70 -17.63
C SER A 13 17.94 12.50 -16.91
N PHE A 14 16.84 12.88 -17.55
CA PHE A 14 15.52 12.44 -17.14
C PHE A 14 15.41 10.95 -17.47
N ALA A 15 15.50 10.10 -16.47
CA ALA A 15 15.18 8.68 -16.62
C ALA A 15 13.70 8.58 -16.99
N LEU A 16 13.40 8.27 -18.25
CA LEU A 16 12.03 7.97 -18.66
C LEU A 16 11.63 6.64 -18.03
N LEU A 17 10.59 6.66 -17.22
CA LEU A 17 9.99 5.45 -16.65
C LEU A 17 9.60 4.48 -17.78
N SER A 18 9.76 3.18 -17.53
CA SER A 18 9.25 2.19 -18.47
C SER A 18 7.72 2.31 -18.59
N PRO A 19 7.11 1.98 -19.74
CA PRO A 19 5.65 2.02 -19.90
C PRO A 19 4.89 1.20 -18.84
N VAL A 20 5.51 0.13 -18.33
CA VAL A 20 4.95 -0.70 -17.26
C VAL A 20 4.98 0.04 -15.93
N GLN A 21 6.09 0.66 -15.58
CA GLN A 21 6.24 1.46 -14.36
C GLN A 21 5.24 2.63 -14.33
N ALA A 22 5.18 3.42 -15.39
CA ALA A 22 4.23 4.52 -15.52
C ALA A 22 2.76 4.07 -15.41
N ARG A 23 2.45 2.85 -15.81
CA ARG A 23 1.12 2.25 -15.65
C ARG A 23 0.84 1.90 -14.18
N VAL A 24 1.79 1.26 -13.49
CA VAL A 24 1.64 0.85 -12.08
C VAL A 24 1.44 2.08 -11.19
N GLU A 25 2.25 3.11 -11.37
CA GLU A 25 2.12 4.39 -10.64
C GLU A 25 0.74 5.02 -10.84
N ARG A 26 0.24 5.06 -12.06
CA ARG A 26 -1.07 5.61 -12.37
C ARG A 26 -2.19 4.81 -11.70
N GLU A 27 -2.17 3.48 -11.80
CA GLU A 27 -3.19 2.61 -11.22
C GLU A 27 -3.19 2.70 -9.68
N THR A 28 -2.03 2.83 -9.05
CA THR A 28 -1.93 3.04 -7.60
C THR A 28 -2.46 4.42 -7.19
N GLY A 29 -2.11 5.46 -7.94
CA GLY A 29 -2.66 6.80 -7.71
C GLY A 29 -4.18 6.85 -7.89
N ASP A 30 -4.74 6.12 -8.87
CA ASP A 30 -6.20 5.99 -9.06
C ASP A 30 -6.86 5.27 -7.86
N LEU A 31 -6.22 4.23 -7.32
CA LEU A 31 -6.69 3.51 -6.15
C LEU A 31 -6.75 4.42 -4.91
N LEU A 32 -5.69 5.16 -4.64
CA LEU A 32 -5.62 6.08 -3.50
C LEU A 32 -6.65 7.22 -3.64
N ARG A 33 -6.83 7.77 -4.85
CA ARG A 33 -7.89 8.76 -5.12
C ARG A 33 -9.29 8.20 -4.90
N LEU A 34 -9.54 6.95 -5.31
CA LEU A 34 -10.81 6.30 -5.03
C LEU A 34 -11.07 6.20 -3.53
N VAL A 35 -10.10 5.70 -2.77
CA VAL A 35 -10.22 5.55 -1.31
C VAL A 35 -10.43 6.90 -0.64
N SER A 36 -9.71 7.94 -1.08
CA SER A 36 -9.93 9.32 -0.60
C SER A 36 -11.34 9.82 -0.90
N SER A 37 -11.92 9.48 -2.06
CA SER A 37 -13.31 9.85 -2.39
C SER A 37 -14.36 9.15 -1.52
N TYR A 38 -13.97 8.12 -0.77
CA TYR A 38 -14.78 7.43 0.22
C TYR A 38 -14.64 8.02 1.64
N GLY A 39 -13.93 9.14 1.80
CA GLY A 39 -13.79 9.84 3.07
C GLY A 39 -12.57 9.41 3.90
N VAL A 40 -11.69 8.60 3.35
CA VAL A 40 -10.40 8.25 3.98
C VAL A 40 -9.38 9.34 3.68
N GLU A 41 -8.72 9.85 4.71
CA GLU A 41 -7.59 10.76 4.53
C GLU A 41 -6.39 9.99 3.99
N VAL A 42 -5.84 10.40 2.84
CA VAL A 42 -4.66 9.77 2.24
C VAL A 42 -3.49 10.75 2.30
N ASN A 43 -2.50 10.41 3.08
CA ASN A 43 -1.25 11.16 3.28
C ASN A 43 -0.12 10.45 2.55
N ASP A 44 0.08 10.86 1.31
CA ASP A 44 1.16 10.42 0.45
C ASP A 44 2.45 11.16 0.85
N ASN A 45 3.58 10.45 0.96
CA ASN A 45 4.85 10.98 1.46
C ASN A 45 4.77 11.49 2.91
N SER A 46 4.12 10.75 3.80
CA SER A 46 3.95 11.07 5.21
C SER A 46 5.23 10.78 6.02
N ASN A 47 5.41 11.52 7.12
CA ASN A 47 6.44 11.25 8.12
C ASN A 47 5.88 10.48 9.35
N GLU A 48 4.62 10.05 9.29
CA GLU A 48 3.89 9.54 10.45
C GLU A 48 3.81 8.00 10.49
N CYS A 49 4.78 7.31 9.88
CA CYS A 49 4.80 5.86 9.85
C CYS A 49 5.65 5.18 10.93
N ASP A 50 6.31 5.95 11.81
CA ASP A 50 7.11 5.43 12.93
C ASP A 50 8.13 4.33 12.52
N GLY A 51 8.75 4.48 11.33
CA GLY A 51 9.70 3.53 10.76
C GLY A 51 9.08 2.42 9.92
N ALA A 52 7.75 2.37 9.78
CA ALA A 52 7.09 1.52 8.79
C ALA A 52 7.04 2.21 7.42
N MET A 53 6.78 1.45 6.35
CA MET A 53 6.61 1.98 4.99
C MET A 53 5.21 2.58 4.78
N GLY A 54 4.22 2.10 5.51
CA GLY A 54 2.85 2.59 5.49
C GLY A 54 2.14 2.38 6.80
N ARG A 55 0.98 2.98 6.94
CA ARG A 55 0.14 2.87 8.12
C ARG A 55 -1.32 3.16 7.81
N PHE A 56 -2.20 2.27 8.19
CA PHE A 56 -3.63 2.52 8.25
C PHE A 56 -4.04 2.86 9.68
N THR A 57 -4.80 3.95 9.86
CA THR A 57 -5.28 4.35 11.19
C THR A 57 -6.80 4.47 11.21
N LEU A 58 -7.38 4.13 12.37
CA LEU A 58 -8.82 4.21 12.62
C LEU A 58 -9.21 5.49 13.39
N ARG A 59 -8.27 6.14 14.04
CA ARG A 59 -8.50 7.28 14.93
C ARG A 59 -7.36 8.29 14.86
N PRO A 60 -7.64 9.61 14.95
CA PRO A 60 -8.95 10.21 15.16
C PRO A 60 -9.86 10.15 13.94
N SER A 61 -9.30 9.93 12.74
CA SER A 61 -10.00 9.76 11.47
C SER A 61 -9.47 8.51 10.77
N LEU A 62 -10.24 7.96 9.81
CA LEU A 62 -9.72 6.94 8.91
C LEU A 62 -8.66 7.56 8.03
N SER A 63 -7.42 7.06 8.12
CA SER A 63 -6.34 7.56 7.29
C SER A 63 -5.39 6.46 6.82
N ILE A 64 -4.82 6.69 5.64
CA ILE A 64 -3.72 5.93 5.07
C ILE A 64 -2.52 6.85 4.95
N HIS A 65 -1.40 6.42 5.50
CA HIS A 65 -0.12 7.10 5.38
C HIS A 65 0.82 6.22 4.56
N ILE A 66 1.44 6.78 3.53
CA ILE A 66 2.50 6.12 2.77
C ILE A 66 3.78 6.91 3.01
N CYS A 67 4.80 6.25 3.51
CA CYS A 67 6.08 6.85 3.86
C CYS A 67 7.15 6.39 2.87
N TYR A 68 7.62 7.31 2.05
CA TYR A 68 8.66 7.03 1.07
C TYR A 68 10.05 7.26 1.67
N ASP A 69 10.96 6.33 1.44
CA ASP A 69 12.38 6.52 1.74
C ASP A 69 13.10 7.35 0.69
N THR A 70 12.46 7.57 -0.47
CA THR A 70 13.01 8.27 -1.62
C THR A 70 12.06 9.35 -2.13
N LYS A 71 12.58 10.26 -2.96
CA LYS A 71 11.75 11.34 -3.55
C LYS A 71 10.75 10.84 -4.60
N GLU A 72 10.97 9.65 -5.14
CA GLU A 72 10.10 9.05 -6.15
C GLU A 72 9.62 7.68 -5.64
N PRO A 73 8.32 7.37 -5.81
CA PRO A 73 7.76 6.08 -5.40
C PRO A 73 8.51 4.92 -6.06
N THR A 74 8.74 3.87 -5.30
CA THR A 74 9.33 2.60 -5.76
C THR A 74 8.26 1.51 -5.90
N ALA A 75 8.65 0.34 -6.41
CA ALA A 75 7.75 -0.81 -6.44
C ALA A 75 7.22 -1.17 -5.03
N ASN A 76 8.09 -1.05 -4.00
CA ASN A 76 7.70 -1.30 -2.61
C ASN A 76 6.63 -0.32 -2.12
N ASP A 77 6.68 0.94 -2.53
CA ASP A 77 5.69 1.95 -2.13
C ASP A 77 4.32 1.65 -2.75
N HIS A 78 4.29 1.12 -3.98
CA HIS A 78 3.07 0.66 -4.61
C HIS A 78 2.49 -0.58 -3.93
N ASP A 79 3.35 -1.49 -3.46
CA ASP A 79 2.94 -2.65 -2.66
C ASP A 79 2.40 -2.19 -1.30
N THR A 80 3.07 -1.25 -0.66
CA THR A 80 2.63 -0.61 0.59
C THR A 80 1.26 0.03 0.43
N ALA A 81 1.03 0.82 -0.62
CA ALA A 81 -0.27 1.42 -0.87
C ALA A 81 -1.38 0.38 -1.01
N ARG A 82 -1.13 -0.75 -1.70
CA ARG A 82 -2.10 -1.85 -1.80
C ARG A 82 -2.34 -2.54 -0.47
N HIS A 83 -1.30 -2.70 0.35
CA HIS A 83 -1.38 -3.25 1.70
C HIS A 83 -2.29 -2.39 2.59
N GLU A 84 -2.07 -1.08 2.64
CA GLU A 84 -2.87 -0.18 3.47
C GLU A 84 -4.33 -0.06 2.98
N VAL A 85 -4.56 -0.12 1.67
CA VAL A 85 -5.93 -0.18 1.14
C VAL A 85 -6.61 -1.51 1.49
N TRP A 86 -5.87 -2.62 1.62
CA TRP A 86 -6.45 -3.87 2.12
C TRP A 86 -6.93 -3.73 3.56
N HIS A 87 -6.20 -3.04 4.43
CA HIS A 87 -6.64 -2.73 5.79
C HIS A 87 -7.94 -1.91 5.79
N TYR A 88 -8.07 -0.95 4.87
CA TYR A 88 -9.34 -0.25 4.69
C TYR A 88 -10.48 -1.20 4.30
N LEU A 89 -10.26 -2.16 3.40
CA LEU A 89 -11.26 -3.19 3.04
C LEU A 89 -11.63 -4.08 4.24
N GLN A 90 -10.66 -4.49 5.05
CA GLN A 90 -10.89 -5.25 6.28
C GLN A 90 -11.78 -4.47 7.25
N TRP A 91 -11.55 -3.15 7.37
CA TRP A 91 -12.40 -2.27 8.16
C TRP A 91 -13.81 -2.13 7.56
N CYS A 92 -13.96 -1.93 6.25
CA CYS A 92 -15.26 -1.83 5.58
C CYS A 92 -16.16 -3.04 5.85
N LYS A 93 -15.58 -4.22 5.93
CA LYS A 93 -16.32 -5.47 6.23
C LYS A 93 -16.69 -5.61 7.70
N ASN A 94 -16.00 -4.93 8.60
CA ASN A 94 -16.18 -5.03 10.05
C ASN A 94 -16.09 -3.66 10.75
N PRO A 95 -16.93 -2.67 10.36
CA PRO A 95 -16.78 -1.28 10.81
C PRO A 95 -17.07 -1.04 12.30
N THR A 96 -17.66 -2.02 12.98
CA THR A 96 -18.03 -1.92 14.41
C THR A 96 -16.94 -2.39 15.36
N HIS A 97 -15.85 -2.97 14.85
CA HIS A 97 -14.78 -3.52 15.67
C HIS A 97 -13.74 -2.45 16.05
N VAL A 98 -13.17 -2.63 17.24
CA VAL A 98 -12.09 -1.77 17.76
C VAL A 98 -10.77 -1.97 17.00
N GLY A 99 -10.68 -3.02 16.20
CA GLY A 99 -9.53 -3.38 15.38
C GLY A 99 -9.95 -3.99 14.05
N LEU A 100 -8.96 -4.38 13.27
CA LEU A 100 -9.17 -5.04 11.99
C LEU A 100 -9.39 -6.55 12.19
N LEU A 101 -10.17 -7.14 11.28
CA LEU A 101 -10.34 -8.59 11.17
C LEU A 101 -10.03 -9.02 9.73
N PRO A 102 -9.52 -10.25 9.52
CA PRO A 102 -9.34 -10.78 8.18
C PRO A 102 -10.63 -10.72 7.35
N LEU A 103 -10.48 -10.41 6.07
CA LEU A 103 -11.59 -10.33 5.12
C LEU A 103 -12.19 -11.72 4.86
N HIS A 104 -11.33 -12.72 4.73
CA HIS A 104 -11.71 -14.10 4.54
C HIS A 104 -12.20 -14.70 5.87
N LYS A 105 -13.51 -14.95 5.95
CA LYS A 105 -14.12 -15.56 7.15
C LYS A 105 -13.95 -17.08 7.19
N ASP A 106 -13.85 -17.71 6.03
CA ASP A 106 -13.56 -19.13 5.89
C ASP A 106 -12.06 -19.37 6.07
N ARG A 107 -11.71 -20.25 7.03
CA ARG A 107 -10.32 -20.52 7.38
C ARG A 107 -9.54 -21.14 6.22
N ASP A 108 -10.14 -22.04 5.49
CA ASP A 108 -9.45 -22.74 4.40
C ASP A 108 -9.23 -21.80 3.21
N ALA A 109 -10.21 -20.93 2.93
CA ALA A 109 -10.06 -19.89 1.92
C ALA A 109 -8.95 -18.90 2.30
N TYR A 110 -8.91 -18.49 3.56
CA TYR A 110 -7.85 -17.64 4.11
C TYR A 110 -6.46 -18.30 3.94
N ILE A 111 -6.31 -19.55 4.38
CA ILE A 111 -5.03 -20.26 4.29
C ILE A 111 -4.57 -20.39 2.84
N ARG A 112 -5.47 -20.80 1.94
CA ARG A 112 -5.15 -20.91 0.51
C ARG A 112 -4.72 -19.57 -0.09
N PHE A 113 -5.39 -18.49 0.26
CA PHE A 113 -5.06 -17.15 -0.23
C PHE A 113 -3.66 -16.73 0.23
N VAL A 114 -3.37 -16.83 1.52
CA VAL A 114 -2.07 -16.48 2.11
C VAL A 114 -0.95 -17.33 1.51
N GLN A 115 -1.11 -18.65 1.49
CA GLN A 115 -0.09 -19.57 0.96
C GLN A 115 0.15 -19.45 -0.55
N SER A 116 -0.84 -19.00 -1.31
CA SER A 116 -0.67 -18.78 -2.75
C SER A 116 0.13 -17.52 -3.08
N ALA A 117 0.22 -16.57 -2.14
CA ALA A 117 0.78 -15.24 -2.36
C ALA A 117 2.06 -14.95 -1.56
N LEU A 118 2.29 -15.65 -0.45
CA LEU A 118 3.45 -15.44 0.42
C LEU A 118 4.38 -16.65 0.41
N SER A 119 5.69 -16.37 0.37
CA SER A 119 6.73 -17.38 0.62
C SER A 119 6.89 -17.62 2.13
N ASP A 120 7.50 -18.75 2.49
CA ASP A 120 7.84 -19.07 3.89
C ASP A 120 8.70 -17.97 4.54
N ASP A 121 9.67 -17.42 3.81
CA ASP A 121 10.49 -16.30 4.29
C ASP A 121 9.68 -15.03 4.55
N ALA A 122 8.64 -14.77 3.76
CA ALA A 122 7.75 -13.63 3.99
C ALA A 122 6.90 -13.85 5.25
N ILE A 123 6.41 -15.06 5.44
CA ILE A 123 5.66 -15.46 6.64
C ILE A 123 6.55 -15.31 7.89
N GLU A 124 7.78 -15.82 7.87
CA GLU A 124 8.72 -15.72 8.99
C GLU A 124 9.03 -14.25 9.33
N ARG A 125 9.20 -13.39 8.33
CA ARG A 125 9.36 -11.95 8.56
C ARG A 125 8.15 -11.33 9.23
N ILE A 126 6.94 -11.62 8.79
CA ILE A 126 5.71 -11.11 9.40
C ILE A 126 5.61 -11.60 10.86
N ASP A 127 5.93 -12.86 11.12
CA ASP A 127 5.96 -13.43 12.48
C ASP A 127 6.97 -12.73 13.40
N SER A 128 8.08 -12.29 12.87
CA SER A 128 9.10 -11.59 13.64
C SER A 128 8.74 -10.13 13.95
N TYR A 129 7.97 -9.49 13.06
CA TYR A 129 7.63 -8.07 13.18
C TYR A 129 6.33 -7.81 13.91
N TYR A 130 5.32 -8.67 13.73
CA TYR A 130 3.97 -8.40 14.22
C TYR A 130 3.59 -9.26 15.41
N PRO A 131 2.93 -8.68 16.43
CA PRO A 131 2.36 -9.46 17.55
C PRO A 131 1.33 -10.50 17.06
N GLU A 132 1.28 -11.65 17.71
CA GLU A 132 0.46 -12.79 17.31
C GLU A 132 -1.01 -12.42 17.02
N HIS A 133 -1.59 -11.55 17.82
CA HIS A 133 -3.02 -11.19 17.71
C HIS A 133 -3.40 -10.38 16.47
N ILE A 134 -2.42 -9.80 15.74
CA ILE A 134 -2.68 -9.07 14.49
C ILE A 134 -2.12 -9.79 13.27
N ARG A 135 -1.30 -10.83 13.42
CA ARG A 135 -0.64 -11.52 12.30
C ARG A 135 -1.60 -11.97 11.21
N ALA A 136 -2.78 -12.47 11.59
CA ALA A 136 -3.75 -12.92 10.60
C ALA A 136 -4.24 -11.79 9.68
N VAL A 137 -4.36 -10.59 10.22
CA VAL A 137 -4.73 -9.38 9.46
C VAL A 137 -3.59 -8.98 8.52
N GLU A 138 -2.36 -9.02 9.02
CA GLU A 138 -1.15 -8.65 8.28
C GLU A 138 -0.82 -9.66 7.16
N TYR A 139 -0.90 -10.96 7.43
CA TYR A 139 -0.71 -11.98 6.39
C TYR A 139 -1.63 -11.74 5.19
N GLU A 140 -2.90 -11.44 5.48
CA GLU A 140 -3.88 -11.20 4.42
C GLU A 140 -3.57 -9.92 3.65
N ALA A 141 -3.13 -8.84 4.32
CA ALA A 141 -2.77 -7.59 3.69
C ALA A 141 -1.51 -7.72 2.81
N PHE A 142 -0.47 -8.41 3.30
CA PHE A 142 0.71 -8.72 2.49
C PHE A 142 0.38 -9.64 1.30
N ALA A 143 -0.46 -10.65 1.51
CA ALA A 143 -0.91 -11.52 0.43
C ALA A 143 -1.67 -10.74 -0.65
N ALA A 144 -2.55 -9.82 -0.25
CA ALA A 144 -3.28 -8.97 -1.17
C ALA A 144 -2.38 -8.02 -1.96
N ALA A 145 -1.40 -7.39 -1.30
CA ALA A 145 -0.42 -6.54 -1.96
C ALA A 145 0.38 -7.29 -3.04
N ASN A 146 0.71 -8.57 -2.80
CA ASN A 146 1.46 -9.40 -3.74
C ASN A 146 0.58 -9.97 -4.87
N ALA A 147 -0.66 -10.38 -4.57
CA ALA A 147 -1.50 -11.13 -5.50
C ALA A 147 -2.45 -10.26 -6.33
N LEU A 148 -2.82 -9.07 -5.83
CA LEU A 148 -3.86 -8.25 -6.43
C LEU A 148 -3.30 -6.96 -7.05
N THR A 149 -3.85 -6.61 -8.19
CA THR A 149 -3.59 -5.32 -8.83
C THR A 149 -4.39 -4.20 -8.16
N ALA A 150 -3.93 -2.96 -8.28
CA ALA A 150 -4.69 -1.78 -7.84
C ALA A 150 -6.10 -1.74 -8.44
N LYS A 151 -6.26 -2.18 -9.69
CA LYS A 151 -7.58 -2.24 -10.36
C LYS A 151 -8.53 -3.25 -9.71
N GLN A 152 -8.03 -4.41 -9.28
CA GLN A 152 -8.84 -5.39 -8.54
C GLN A 152 -9.25 -4.85 -7.18
N LEU A 153 -8.33 -4.20 -6.46
CA LEU A 153 -8.64 -3.54 -5.19
C LEU A 153 -9.68 -2.43 -5.36
N MET A 154 -9.59 -1.60 -6.40
CA MET A 154 -10.62 -0.60 -6.70
C MET A 154 -12.01 -1.22 -6.90
N SER A 155 -12.09 -2.39 -7.55
CA SER A 155 -13.37 -3.10 -7.70
C SER A 155 -13.92 -3.53 -6.34
N MET A 156 -13.06 -4.10 -5.48
CA MET A 156 -13.44 -4.55 -4.14
C MET A 156 -13.86 -3.38 -3.23
N VAL A 157 -13.17 -2.23 -3.32
CA VAL A 157 -13.57 -1.02 -2.57
C VAL A 157 -14.98 -0.58 -2.96
N ARG A 158 -15.30 -0.53 -4.26
CA ARG A 158 -16.65 -0.16 -4.74
C ARG A 158 -17.73 -1.16 -4.33
N GLU A 159 -17.38 -2.44 -4.23
CA GLU A 159 -18.32 -3.50 -3.87
C GLU A 159 -18.59 -3.56 -2.36
N HIS A 160 -17.58 -3.29 -1.54
CA HIS A 160 -17.61 -3.63 -0.13
C HIS A 160 -17.62 -2.43 0.82
N CYS A 161 -17.20 -1.25 0.35
CA CYS A 161 -17.14 -0.04 1.16
C CYS A 161 -18.28 0.92 0.82
N THR A 162 -18.67 1.70 1.81
CA THR A 162 -19.58 2.85 1.62
C THR A 162 -18.83 4.13 1.96
N PRO A 163 -19.04 5.25 1.25
CA PRO A 163 -18.49 6.53 1.63
C PRO A 163 -18.88 6.92 3.06
N VAL A 164 -17.94 7.45 3.83
CA VAL A 164 -18.11 7.91 5.22
C VAL A 164 -18.28 9.41 5.29
#